data_127ba9967617671287d8a75fb50e5c74
#
_entry.id   127ba9967617671287d8a75fb50e5c74
#
_cell.length_a   1.000
_cell.length_b   1.000
_cell.length_c   1.000
_cell.angle_alpha   90.00
_cell.angle_beta   90.00
_cell.angle_gamma   90.00
#
_symmetry.space_group_name_H-M   'P 1'
#
loop_
_entity.id
_entity.type
_entity.pdbx_description
1 polymer ?
#
loop_
_entity_poly.entity_id
_entity_poly.type
_entity_poly.pdbx_seq_one_letter_code
_entity_poly.pdbx_strand_id
1 'polypeptide(L)'
;MTTMNSIAASAIPVSANGTNDPISALKFITCGSVDDGKSTLIGRLLVDSKAVLQDHLAGVQRGGETDLALLTDGLSAEREQGITIDVAYRYFATETRKFIIGDAPGHEQYTRNMVTAASSADAAVVLVDATKLDWQNPDLALLPQTRRHSLLAHLLRVNALVFAVNKLDAVQDPVLAWKHIQGALARFAQAAGIDVCATVPVSALKGWNVVDAHSGWCGYEGPTLLQVLEALPNTPADTALPLAFPVQWVEKSSSSSSDTSQGRRVFWGRVAAGNVAPGTPVQIFPSGQLATVAQVLDHARRPGDVPAGTSAGIILDREVDVSRGDWIVAAPTEAAPAEDDFDTPAAVPAWPARRELRTTVAWMDDEPLVAGRVYWALHGHRWVKAKVKAVVH
;
A
#
# COMPACT_ATOMS: atom_id res chain seq x y z
N MET A 1 28.13 31.57 23.68
CA MET A 1 26.69 31.78 23.45
C MET A 1 26.37 31.23 22.07
N THR A 2 26.05 29.97 22.01
CA THR A 2 25.73 29.28 20.74
C THR A 2 24.25 28.96 20.81
N THR A 3 23.50 29.59 19.92
CA THR A 3 22.05 29.47 19.82
C THR A 3 21.67 28.06 19.40
N MET A 4 20.97 27.34 20.27
CA MET A 4 20.27 26.08 19.94
C MET A 4 19.13 26.41 18.98
N ASN A 5 19.25 25.94 17.76
CA ASN A 5 18.14 25.90 16.80
C ASN A 5 17.18 24.79 17.24
N SER A 6 16.02 25.21 17.75
CA SER A 6 14.86 24.36 17.96
C SER A 6 14.38 23.88 16.60
N ILE A 7 14.50 22.60 16.30
CA ILE A 7 13.82 21.96 15.17
C ILE A 7 12.34 21.89 15.54
N ALA A 8 11.60 22.90 15.13
CA ALA A 8 10.15 22.91 15.20
C ALA A 8 9.60 21.73 14.39
N ALA A 9 8.69 20.97 14.99
CA ALA A 9 7.91 19.97 14.30
C ALA A 9 7.26 20.62 13.06
N SER A 10 7.68 20.18 11.89
CA SER A 10 7.11 20.62 10.61
C SER A 10 5.64 20.23 10.61
N ALA A 11 4.75 21.20 10.77
CA ALA A 11 3.32 21.02 10.64
C ALA A 11 3.05 20.55 9.20
N ILE A 12 2.42 19.39 9.07
CA ILE A 12 1.91 18.87 7.80
C ILE A 12 0.97 19.93 7.23
N PRO A 13 1.19 20.46 6.01
CA PRO A 13 0.27 21.42 5.42
C PRO A 13 -1.06 20.71 5.14
N VAL A 14 -2.09 21.04 5.90
CA VAL A 14 -3.47 20.63 5.59
C VAL A 14 -3.86 21.38 4.33
N SER A 15 -3.85 20.68 3.19
CA SER A 15 -4.41 21.19 1.95
C SER A 15 -5.93 21.25 2.09
N ALA A 16 -6.42 22.46 2.36
CA ALA A 16 -7.86 22.76 2.35
C ALA A 16 -8.33 22.90 0.88
N ASN A 17 -8.46 21.79 0.18
CA ASN A 17 -9.26 21.73 -1.04
C ASN A 17 -10.48 20.85 -0.75
N GLY A 18 -11.57 21.52 -0.40
CA GLY A 18 -12.89 20.92 -0.26
C GLY A 18 -13.44 20.43 -1.60
N THR A 19 -13.10 19.22 -1.97
CA THR A 19 -13.89 18.42 -2.88
C THR A 19 -14.48 17.28 -2.07
N ASN A 20 -15.80 17.10 -2.15
CA ASN A 20 -16.54 15.97 -1.57
C ASN A 20 -16.18 14.67 -2.29
N ASP A 21 -14.90 14.30 -2.34
CA ASP A 21 -14.49 12.98 -2.76
C ASP A 21 -14.92 11.97 -1.68
N PRO A 22 -15.53 10.85 -2.07
CA PRO A 22 -15.88 9.82 -1.12
C PRO A 22 -14.61 9.43 -0.35
N ILE A 23 -14.68 9.49 0.98
CA ILE A 23 -13.56 9.22 1.90
C ILE A 23 -12.88 7.93 1.45
N SER A 24 -11.74 8.07 0.78
CA SER A 24 -11.01 6.92 0.24
C SER A 24 -10.35 6.15 1.39
N ALA A 25 -10.42 4.82 1.34
CA ALA A 25 -9.82 4.00 2.36
C ALA A 25 -8.29 4.12 2.33
N LEU A 26 -7.66 4.34 3.49
CA LEU A 26 -6.20 4.20 3.63
C LEU A 26 -5.85 2.72 3.81
N LYS A 27 -4.98 2.20 2.96
CA LYS A 27 -4.39 0.89 3.15
C LYS A 27 -3.03 1.04 3.80
N PHE A 28 -2.85 0.46 4.97
CA PHE A 28 -1.54 0.46 5.60
C PHE A 28 -1.16 -0.92 6.11
N ILE A 29 0.14 -1.18 6.16
CA ILE A 29 0.70 -2.39 6.76
C ILE A 29 1.32 -2.09 8.12
N THR A 30 1.25 -3.07 9.01
CA THR A 30 2.07 -3.09 10.22
C THR A 30 3.26 -4.01 9.98
N CYS A 31 4.46 -3.55 10.28
CA CYS A 31 5.69 -4.33 10.17
C CYS A 31 6.61 -4.05 11.36
N GLY A 32 7.57 -4.92 11.58
CA GLY A 32 8.47 -4.89 12.73
C GLY A 32 8.90 -6.31 13.09
N SER A 33 9.77 -6.45 14.10
CA SER A 33 10.25 -7.76 14.55
C SER A 33 9.13 -8.57 15.22
N VAL A 34 9.43 -9.85 15.47
CA VAL A 34 8.56 -10.69 16.31
C VAL A 34 8.48 -10.06 17.70
N ASP A 35 7.32 -10.14 18.32
CA ASP A 35 7.01 -9.59 19.66
C ASP A 35 7.14 -8.06 19.81
N ASP A 36 7.24 -7.31 18.70
CA ASP A 36 7.21 -5.84 18.78
C ASP A 36 5.80 -5.29 19.12
N GLY A 37 4.78 -6.17 19.14
CA GLY A 37 3.41 -5.83 19.52
C GLY A 37 2.52 -5.44 18.34
N LYS A 38 2.78 -5.95 17.12
CA LYS A 38 1.97 -5.69 15.91
C LYS A 38 0.52 -6.09 16.11
N SER A 39 0.28 -7.37 16.45
CA SER A 39 -1.07 -7.90 16.65
C SER A 39 -1.78 -7.19 17.81
N THR A 40 -1.05 -6.85 18.89
CA THR A 40 -1.60 -6.06 20.00
C THR A 40 -2.02 -4.66 19.53
N LEU A 41 -1.20 -3.98 18.72
CA LEU A 41 -1.52 -2.67 18.16
C LEU A 41 -2.76 -2.72 17.26
N ILE A 42 -2.84 -3.71 16.38
CA ILE A 42 -4.00 -3.90 15.50
C ILE A 42 -5.26 -4.16 16.35
N GLY A 43 -5.18 -5.08 17.31
CA GLY A 43 -6.29 -5.35 18.24
C GLY A 43 -6.72 -4.09 18.97
N ARG A 44 -5.78 -3.25 19.44
CA ARG A 44 -6.05 -1.98 20.10
C ARG A 44 -6.76 -0.99 19.19
N LEU A 45 -6.28 -0.82 17.94
CA LEU A 45 -6.94 0.03 16.95
C LEU A 45 -8.38 -0.43 16.68
N LEU A 46 -8.61 -1.74 16.54
CA LEU A 46 -9.94 -2.29 16.29
C LEU A 46 -10.89 -2.11 17.46
N VAL A 47 -10.41 -2.28 18.69
CA VAL A 47 -11.23 -2.14 19.91
C VAL A 47 -11.57 -0.69 20.18
N ASP A 48 -10.56 0.19 20.21
CA ASP A 48 -10.74 1.58 20.59
C ASP A 48 -11.47 2.39 19.50
N SER A 49 -11.38 1.99 18.23
CA SER A 49 -12.22 2.53 17.15
C SER A 49 -13.64 1.95 17.10
N LYS A 50 -14.00 1.08 18.05
CA LYS A 50 -15.32 0.42 18.13
C LYS A 50 -15.68 -0.41 16.91
N ALA A 51 -14.69 -0.93 16.19
CA ALA A 51 -14.89 -1.74 14.99
C ALA A 51 -15.21 -3.21 15.30
N VAL A 52 -15.00 -3.65 16.55
CA VAL A 52 -15.28 -5.03 16.99
C VAL A 52 -16.62 -5.09 17.70
N LEU A 53 -17.44 -6.06 17.30
CA LEU A 53 -18.73 -6.34 17.96
C LEU A 53 -18.49 -6.83 19.40
N GLN A 54 -19.37 -6.43 20.33
CA GLN A 54 -19.26 -6.79 21.76
C GLN A 54 -19.20 -8.31 22.00
N ASP A 55 -19.90 -9.10 21.19
CA ASP A 55 -19.90 -10.56 21.29
C ASP A 55 -18.52 -11.15 21.01
N HIS A 56 -17.77 -10.59 20.03
CA HIS A 56 -16.41 -11.00 19.73
C HIS A 56 -15.43 -10.60 20.82
N LEU A 57 -15.64 -9.44 21.46
CA LEU A 57 -14.83 -9.02 22.62
C LEU A 57 -14.99 -9.95 23.80
N ALA A 58 -16.21 -10.42 24.08
CA ALA A 58 -16.47 -11.39 25.14
C ALA A 58 -15.73 -12.72 24.93
N GLY A 59 -15.57 -13.14 23.67
CA GLY A 59 -14.87 -14.39 23.30
C GLY A 59 -13.35 -14.38 23.50
N VAL A 60 -12.74 -13.19 23.57
CA VAL A 60 -11.27 -13.03 23.72
C VAL A 60 -10.87 -12.52 25.12
N GLN A 61 -11.82 -12.40 26.04
CA GLN A 61 -11.54 -12.08 27.43
C GLN A 61 -11.04 -13.31 28.20
N ARG A 62 -9.83 -13.23 28.75
CA ARG A 62 -9.26 -14.25 29.63
C ARG A 62 -8.92 -13.60 30.96
N GLY A 63 -9.52 -14.08 32.05
CA GLY A 63 -9.22 -13.60 33.41
C GLY A 63 -9.55 -12.13 33.68
N GLY A 64 -10.45 -11.51 32.90
CA GLY A 64 -10.86 -10.12 33.02
C GLY A 64 -10.05 -9.14 32.16
N GLU A 65 -9.02 -9.61 31.46
CA GLU A 65 -8.27 -8.82 30.47
C GLU A 65 -8.60 -9.30 29.05
N THR A 66 -8.65 -8.35 28.10
CA THR A 66 -8.86 -8.66 26.67
C THR A 66 -7.53 -9.00 26.04
N ASP A 67 -7.40 -10.22 25.54
CA ASP A 67 -6.23 -10.61 24.75
C ASP A 67 -6.37 -10.04 23.33
N LEU A 68 -5.77 -8.89 23.10
CA LEU A 68 -5.86 -8.15 21.84
C LEU A 68 -5.23 -8.90 20.66
N ALA A 69 -4.25 -9.77 20.90
CA ALA A 69 -3.59 -10.54 19.85
C ALA A 69 -4.53 -11.60 19.28
N LEU A 70 -5.38 -12.20 20.10
CA LEU A 70 -6.37 -13.20 19.64
C LEU A 70 -7.41 -12.63 18.66
N LEU A 71 -7.61 -11.32 18.64
CA LEU A 71 -8.49 -10.68 17.65
C LEU A 71 -7.90 -10.72 16.23
N THR A 72 -6.60 -10.88 16.12
CA THR A 72 -5.88 -10.85 14.84
C THR A 72 -5.49 -12.21 14.32
N ASP A 73 -5.31 -13.22 15.18
CA ASP A 73 -4.88 -14.56 14.81
C ASP A 73 -5.98 -15.31 14.08
N GLY A 74 -5.85 -15.41 12.75
CA GLY A 74 -6.84 -16.03 11.88
C GLY A 74 -6.66 -17.54 11.67
N LEU A 75 -5.42 -18.01 11.57
CA LEU A 75 -5.09 -19.39 11.26
C LEU A 75 -4.84 -20.23 12.54
N SER A 76 -5.22 -21.50 12.52
CA SER A 76 -4.94 -22.41 13.64
C SER A 76 -3.43 -22.52 13.90
N ALA A 77 -2.61 -22.55 12.84
CA ALA A 77 -1.15 -22.59 12.93
C ALA A 77 -0.55 -21.30 13.54
N GLU A 78 -1.14 -20.15 13.29
CA GLU A 78 -0.73 -18.87 13.91
C GLU A 78 -1.01 -18.89 15.41
N ARG A 79 -2.18 -19.40 15.81
CA ARG A 79 -2.55 -19.53 17.24
C ARG A 79 -1.67 -20.53 17.99
N GLU A 80 -1.28 -21.63 17.35
CA GLU A 80 -0.39 -22.64 17.95
C GLU A 80 1.04 -22.14 18.09
N GLN A 81 1.53 -21.38 17.12
CA GLN A 81 2.90 -20.90 17.09
C GLN A 81 3.07 -19.49 17.71
N GLY A 82 1.98 -18.75 17.89
CA GLY A 82 1.99 -17.38 18.38
C GLY A 82 2.67 -16.39 17.43
N ILE A 83 2.66 -16.67 16.12
CA ILE A 83 3.29 -15.82 15.09
C ILE A 83 2.36 -15.63 13.90
N THR A 84 2.44 -14.47 13.25
CA THR A 84 1.79 -14.20 11.97
C THR A 84 2.56 -14.90 10.85
N ILE A 85 1.90 -15.74 10.07
CA ILE A 85 2.48 -16.51 8.96
C ILE A 85 2.13 -15.86 7.62
N ASP A 86 0.84 -15.58 7.41
CA ASP A 86 0.33 -15.01 6.17
C ASP A 86 -0.24 -13.61 6.42
N VAL A 87 -0.48 -12.86 5.36
CA VAL A 87 -1.04 -11.50 5.47
C VAL A 87 -2.53 -11.59 5.76
N ALA A 88 -2.92 -11.11 6.91
CA ALA A 88 -4.32 -10.94 7.28
C ALA A 88 -4.76 -9.49 7.07
N TYR A 89 -5.89 -9.29 6.40
CA TYR A 89 -6.47 -7.97 6.23
C TYR A 89 -7.59 -7.74 7.25
N ARG A 90 -7.54 -6.58 7.90
CA ARG A 90 -8.55 -6.11 8.85
C ARG A 90 -9.10 -4.78 8.41
N TYR A 91 -10.34 -4.51 8.75
CA TYR A 91 -11.06 -3.32 8.31
C TYR A 91 -11.63 -2.60 9.51
N PHE A 92 -11.45 -1.29 9.56
CA PHE A 92 -12.15 -0.44 10.50
C PHE A 92 -12.43 0.92 9.86
N ALA A 93 -13.25 1.72 10.53
CA ALA A 93 -13.57 3.06 10.09
C ALA A 93 -13.68 3.98 11.31
N THR A 94 -13.25 5.21 11.14
CA THR A 94 -13.58 6.33 12.02
C THR A 94 -14.67 7.18 11.37
N GLU A 95 -15.05 8.27 12.01
CA GLU A 95 -15.98 9.23 11.41
C GLU A 95 -15.39 9.90 10.17
N THR A 96 -14.06 10.01 10.10
CA THR A 96 -13.33 10.73 9.06
C THR A 96 -12.81 9.84 7.95
N ARG A 97 -12.48 8.55 8.23
CA ARG A 97 -11.78 7.70 7.25
C ARG A 97 -12.03 6.21 7.45
N LYS A 98 -11.98 5.46 6.33
CA LYS A 98 -11.93 3.99 6.33
C LYS A 98 -10.49 3.52 6.26
N PHE A 99 -10.20 2.39 6.91
CA PHE A 99 -8.86 1.80 6.98
C PHE A 99 -8.88 0.32 6.62
N ILE A 100 -7.83 -0.08 5.91
CA ILE A 100 -7.52 -1.48 5.62
C ILE A 100 -6.12 -1.74 6.17
N ILE A 101 -6.04 -2.58 7.20
CA ILE A 101 -4.78 -2.98 7.82
C ILE A 101 -4.32 -4.29 7.19
N GLY A 102 -3.10 -4.34 6.68
CA GLY A 102 -2.40 -5.57 6.36
C GLY A 102 -1.48 -5.95 7.51
N ASP A 103 -1.79 -6.99 8.25
CA ASP A 103 -0.89 -7.53 9.26
C ASP A 103 0.21 -8.33 8.57
N ALA A 104 1.44 -7.80 8.62
CA ALA A 104 2.58 -8.43 7.97
C ALA A 104 3.41 -9.23 8.99
N PRO A 105 3.85 -10.44 8.60
CA PRO A 105 4.66 -11.28 9.48
C PRO A 105 5.97 -10.60 9.87
N GLY A 106 6.37 -10.78 11.14
CA GLY A 106 7.62 -10.23 11.68
C GLY A 106 8.83 -11.14 11.47
N HIS A 107 8.62 -12.40 11.16
CA HIS A 107 9.66 -13.40 10.95
C HIS A 107 10.39 -13.22 9.62
N GLU A 108 11.69 -13.37 9.62
CA GLU A 108 12.54 -13.22 8.42
C GLU A 108 12.14 -14.16 7.27
N GLN A 109 11.81 -15.40 7.60
CA GLN A 109 11.40 -16.42 6.63
C GLN A 109 10.09 -16.07 5.88
N TYR A 110 9.25 -15.19 6.44
CA TYR A 110 7.98 -14.74 5.83
C TYR A 110 8.07 -13.36 5.20
N THR A 111 9.27 -12.82 4.96
CA THR A 111 9.46 -11.49 4.35
C THR A 111 8.77 -11.37 2.99
N ARG A 112 8.61 -12.47 2.23
CA ARG A 112 7.85 -12.49 0.96
C ARG A 112 6.39 -12.05 1.16
N ASN A 113 5.74 -12.47 2.23
CA ASN A 113 4.37 -12.10 2.55
C ASN A 113 4.28 -10.60 2.92
N MET A 114 5.26 -10.09 3.66
CA MET A 114 5.39 -8.64 3.92
C MET A 114 5.51 -7.83 2.63
N VAL A 115 6.33 -8.27 1.67
CA VAL A 115 6.48 -7.62 0.35
C VAL A 115 5.15 -7.58 -0.40
N THR A 116 4.39 -8.69 -0.37
CA THR A 116 3.06 -8.75 -1.00
C THR A 116 2.09 -7.74 -0.39
N ALA A 117 2.06 -7.63 0.93
CA ALA A 117 1.22 -6.65 1.61
C ALA A 117 1.65 -5.20 1.30
N ALA A 118 2.96 -4.93 1.37
CA ALA A 118 3.53 -3.61 1.14
C ALA A 118 3.29 -3.10 -0.28
N SER A 119 3.30 -3.98 -1.29
CA SER A 119 3.13 -3.60 -2.70
C SER A 119 1.78 -2.95 -3.02
N SER A 120 0.80 -3.09 -2.13
CA SER A 120 -0.55 -2.49 -2.29
C SER A 120 -0.89 -1.48 -1.20
N ALA A 121 0.05 -1.15 -0.32
CA ALA A 121 -0.18 -0.26 0.81
C ALA A 121 0.14 1.19 0.46
N ASP A 122 -0.67 2.12 0.99
CA ASP A 122 -0.42 3.56 0.94
C ASP A 122 0.59 3.99 2.00
N ALA A 123 0.60 3.28 3.16
CA ALA A 123 1.44 3.58 4.29
C ALA A 123 2.02 2.32 4.95
N ALA A 124 3.14 2.48 5.65
CA ALA A 124 3.73 1.46 6.51
C ALA A 124 3.93 1.99 7.92
N VAL A 125 3.40 1.28 8.91
CA VAL A 125 3.64 1.51 10.34
C VAL A 125 4.69 0.51 10.80
N VAL A 126 5.91 0.99 11.03
CA VAL A 126 7.03 0.17 11.51
C VAL A 126 7.07 0.25 13.03
N LEU A 127 6.76 -0.86 13.69
CA LEU A 127 6.85 -0.96 15.14
C LEU A 127 8.30 -1.14 15.57
N VAL A 128 8.65 -0.49 16.65
CA VAL A 128 9.98 -0.52 17.27
C VAL A 128 9.80 -0.80 18.76
N ASP A 129 10.24 -1.97 19.22
CA ASP A 129 10.18 -2.34 20.64
C ASP A 129 11.32 -1.66 21.39
N ALA A 130 10.97 -0.71 22.26
CA ALA A 130 11.93 0.05 23.06
C ALA A 130 12.72 -0.85 24.03
N THR A 131 12.13 -1.95 24.49
CA THR A 131 12.76 -2.87 25.47
C THR A 131 13.90 -3.71 24.88
N LYS A 132 13.93 -3.84 23.54
CA LYS A 132 14.96 -4.61 22.83
C LYS A 132 16.17 -3.76 22.42
N LEU A 133 16.15 -2.45 22.68
CA LEU A 133 17.19 -1.52 22.28
C LEU A 133 18.03 -1.13 23.51
N ASP A 134 19.30 -0.84 23.26
CA ASP A 134 20.18 -0.22 24.27
C ASP A 134 19.87 1.27 24.39
N TRP A 135 18.66 1.57 24.89
CA TRP A 135 18.10 2.91 24.94
C TRP A 135 18.88 3.88 25.86
N GLN A 136 19.74 3.38 26.74
CA GLN A 136 20.63 4.21 27.57
C GLN A 136 21.74 4.85 26.72
N ASN A 137 22.12 4.20 25.63
CA ASN A 137 23.16 4.68 24.73
C ASN A 137 22.58 5.69 23.70
N PRO A 138 23.07 6.94 23.63
CA PRO A 138 22.62 7.91 22.64
C PRO A 138 22.93 7.49 21.18
N ASP A 139 23.92 6.63 20.99
CA ASP A 139 24.34 6.10 19.67
C ASP A 139 23.83 4.69 19.44
N LEU A 140 22.71 4.32 20.05
CA LEU A 140 22.11 2.99 19.93
C LEU A 140 21.95 2.55 18.46
N ALA A 141 22.17 1.26 18.21
CA ALA A 141 21.91 0.63 16.93
C ALA A 141 20.49 0.11 16.86
N LEU A 142 19.80 0.38 15.73
CA LEU A 142 18.48 -0.17 15.45
C LEU A 142 18.58 -1.66 15.13
N LEU A 143 17.55 -2.42 15.49
CA LEU A 143 17.46 -3.83 15.18
C LEU A 143 17.53 -4.07 13.66
N PRO A 144 18.16 -5.17 13.21
CA PRO A 144 18.26 -5.50 11.78
C PRO A 144 16.89 -5.55 11.08
N GLN A 145 15.87 -6.09 11.73
CA GLN A 145 14.52 -6.18 11.16
C GLN A 145 13.84 -4.83 11.00
N THR A 146 13.99 -3.91 11.96
CA THR A 146 13.48 -2.54 11.83
C THR A 146 14.07 -1.86 10.60
N ARG A 147 15.40 -1.99 10.41
CA ARG A 147 16.11 -1.44 9.25
C ARG A 147 15.64 -2.08 7.95
N ARG A 148 15.54 -3.43 7.92
CA ARG A 148 15.12 -4.20 6.74
C ARG A 148 13.71 -3.85 6.30
N HIS A 149 12.75 -3.85 7.23
CA HIS A 149 11.35 -3.56 6.91
C HIS A 149 11.16 -2.12 6.42
N SER A 150 11.84 -1.15 7.03
CA SER A 150 11.81 0.24 6.57
C SER A 150 12.38 0.40 5.15
N LEU A 151 13.53 -0.24 4.86
CA LEU A 151 14.14 -0.22 3.54
C LEU A 151 13.26 -0.92 2.49
N LEU A 152 12.64 -2.06 2.82
CA LEU A 152 11.73 -2.76 1.91
C LEU A 152 10.49 -1.91 1.61
N ALA A 153 9.87 -1.29 2.61
CA ALA A 153 8.75 -0.39 2.40
C ALA A 153 9.14 0.78 1.47
N HIS A 154 10.31 1.37 1.68
CA HIS A 154 10.84 2.45 0.84
C HIS A 154 11.10 1.98 -0.60
N LEU A 155 11.76 0.83 -0.80
CA LEU A 155 12.04 0.27 -2.13
C LEU A 155 10.77 -0.13 -2.89
N LEU A 156 9.74 -0.57 -2.18
CA LEU A 156 8.42 -0.88 -2.73
C LEU A 156 7.57 0.38 -3.00
N ARG A 157 8.13 1.57 -2.73
CA ARG A 157 7.49 2.87 -2.93
C ARG A 157 6.20 3.04 -2.13
N VAL A 158 6.18 2.52 -0.91
CA VAL A 158 5.13 2.88 0.05
C VAL A 158 5.30 4.37 0.37
N ASN A 159 4.28 5.17 0.08
CA ASN A 159 4.41 6.65 0.07
C ASN A 159 4.60 7.25 1.47
N ALA A 160 4.05 6.62 2.50
CA ALA A 160 4.10 7.13 3.86
C ALA A 160 4.71 6.10 4.81
N LEU A 161 5.76 6.48 5.53
CA LEU A 161 6.35 5.65 6.58
C LEU A 161 6.19 6.33 7.93
N VAL A 162 5.67 5.57 8.89
CA VAL A 162 5.47 5.99 10.28
C VAL A 162 6.19 5.03 11.20
N PHE A 163 6.98 5.54 12.14
CA PHE A 163 7.54 4.74 13.22
C PHE A 163 6.63 4.80 14.45
N ALA A 164 6.23 3.63 14.97
CA ALA A 164 5.54 3.49 16.25
C ALA A 164 6.48 2.88 17.26
N VAL A 165 7.04 3.70 18.17
CA VAL A 165 7.95 3.24 19.22
C VAL A 165 7.10 2.72 20.38
N ASN A 166 7.05 1.39 20.50
CA ASN A 166 6.18 0.66 21.41
C ASN A 166 6.92 0.23 22.67
N LYS A 167 6.17 -0.05 23.73
CA LYS A 167 6.63 -0.56 25.03
C LYS A 167 7.54 0.38 25.80
N LEU A 168 7.47 1.67 25.54
CA LEU A 168 8.17 2.67 26.36
C LEU A 168 7.64 2.70 27.81
N ASP A 169 6.43 2.20 28.04
CA ASP A 169 5.85 2.02 29.38
C ASP A 169 6.51 0.90 30.20
N ALA A 170 7.32 0.06 29.57
CA ALA A 170 8.06 -1.03 30.21
C ALA A 170 9.55 -0.70 30.46
N VAL A 171 10.05 0.46 30.02
CA VAL A 171 11.43 0.89 30.28
C VAL A 171 11.51 1.78 31.54
N GLN A 172 12.69 1.83 32.18
CA GLN A 172 12.88 2.56 33.44
C GLN A 172 12.78 4.08 33.26
N ASP A 173 13.33 4.62 32.17
CA ASP A 173 13.27 6.05 31.85
C ASP A 173 12.70 6.23 30.44
N PRO A 174 11.36 6.34 30.32
CA PRO A 174 10.71 6.46 29.03
C PRO A 174 11.04 7.77 28.27
N VAL A 175 11.37 8.85 29.00
CA VAL A 175 11.73 10.14 28.38
C VAL A 175 13.11 10.04 27.70
N LEU A 176 14.09 9.50 28.41
CA LEU A 176 15.43 9.30 27.85
C LEU A 176 15.40 8.30 26.69
N ALA A 177 14.71 7.17 26.88
CA ALA A 177 14.56 6.14 25.86
C ALA A 177 13.92 6.69 24.59
N TRP A 178 12.83 7.43 24.72
CA TRP A 178 12.16 8.10 23.59
C TRP A 178 13.14 8.99 22.82
N LYS A 179 13.84 9.88 23.53
CA LYS A 179 14.79 10.83 22.93
C LYS A 179 15.87 10.11 22.11
N HIS A 180 16.48 9.06 22.66
CA HIS A 180 17.58 8.36 22.00
C HIS A 180 17.07 7.51 20.82
N ILE A 181 15.94 6.81 20.98
CA ILE A 181 15.35 5.98 19.93
C ILE A 181 14.90 6.86 18.76
N GLN A 182 14.20 7.95 19.04
CA GLN A 182 13.78 8.92 18.00
C GLN A 182 14.99 9.46 17.24
N GLY A 183 16.08 9.83 17.94
CA GLY A 183 17.31 10.29 17.31
C GLY A 183 17.97 9.24 16.42
N ALA A 184 18.00 7.96 16.87
CA ALA A 184 18.53 6.87 16.07
C ALA A 184 17.70 6.58 14.81
N LEU A 185 16.37 6.61 14.93
CA LEU A 185 15.45 6.45 13.80
C LEU A 185 15.61 7.57 12.78
N ALA A 186 15.74 8.82 13.23
CA ALA A 186 15.95 9.97 12.36
C ALA A 186 17.29 9.86 11.60
N ARG A 187 18.40 9.51 12.28
CA ARG A 187 19.70 9.29 11.64
C ARG A 187 19.64 8.18 10.60
N PHE A 188 18.99 7.06 10.93
CA PHE A 188 18.83 5.95 10.00
C PHE A 188 18.02 6.36 8.77
N ALA A 189 16.88 7.01 8.96
CA ALA A 189 16.01 7.47 7.86
C ALA A 189 16.75 8.42 6.92
N GLN A 190 17.47 9.40 7.47
CA GLN A 190 18.31 10.33 6.71
C GLN A 190 19.40 9.61 5.90
N ALA A 191 20.11 8.68 6.52
CA ALA A 191 21.16 7.92 5.84
C ALA A 191 20.63 7.02 4.73
N ALA A 192 19.41 6.53 4.87
CA ALA A 192 18.74 5.65 3.91
C ALA A 192 17.92 6.41 2.84
N GLY A 193 17.79 7.74 2.93
CA GLY A 193 16.96 8.54 2.04
C GLY A 193 15.46 8.25 2.21
N ILE A 194 15.02 7.87 3.40
CA ILE A 194 13.63 7.55 3.71
C ILE A 194 12.94 8.77 4.28
N ASP A 195 11.84 9.20 3.64
CA ASP A 195 10.98 10.25 4.18
C ASP A 195 10.04 9.64 5.22
N VAL A 196 10.19 10.09 6.47
CA VAL A 196 9.36 9.64 7.60
C VAL A 196 8.29 10.67 7.89
N CYS A 197 7.02 10.27 7.78
CA CYS A 197 5.89 11.15 8.03
C CYS A 197 5.72 11.50 9.50
N ALA A 198 5.92 10.52 10.39
CA ALA A 198 5.84 10.71 11.83
C ALA A 198 6.59 9.61 12.59
N THR A 199 7.02 9.96 13.80
CA THR A 199 7.49 8.99 14.81
C THR A 199 6.67 9.23 16.07
N VAL A 200 5.95 8.20 16.54
CA VAL A 200 4.98 8.32 17.65
C VAL A 200 5.34 7.32 18.76
N PRO A 201 5.48 7.76 20.01
CA PRO A 201 5.62 6.85 21.14
C PRO A 201 4.24 6.27 21.47
N VAL A 202 4.13 4.94 21.52
CA VAL A 202 2.87 4.25 21.80
C VAL A 202 3.03 3.20 22.89
N SER A 203 1.96 2.92 23.63
CA SER A 203 1.80 1.67 24.36
C SER A 203 0.59 0.95 23.78
N ALA A 204 0.84 -0.03 22.90
CA ALA A 204 -0.22 -0.83 22.30
C ALA A 204 -1.04 -1.58 23.38
N LEU A 205 -0.40 -2.01 24.47
CA LEU A 205 -1.06 -2.71 25.56
C LEU A 205 -1.99 -1.79 26.35
N LYS A 206 -1.53 -0.58 26.71
CA LYS A 206 -2.29 0.38 27.52
C LYS A 206 -3.16 1.32 26.68
N GLY A 207 -2.98 1.35 25.35
CA GLY A 207 -3.70 2.24 24.43
C GLY A 207 -3.13 3.67 24.35
N TRP A 208 -2.02 3.96 25.05
CA TRP A 208 -1.47 5.32 25.11
C TRP A 208 -0.96 5.78 23.74
N ASN A 209 -1.38 6.95 23.31
CA ASN A 209 -1.07 7.57 22.03
C ASN A 209 -1.41 6.70 20.78
N VAL A 210 -2.27 5.69 20.94
CA VAL A 210 -2.78 4.88 19.81
C VAL A 210 -3.99 5.58 19.21
N VAL A 211 -5.11 5.63 19.92
CA VAL A 211 -6.33 6.35 19.54
C VAL A 211 -6.45 7.62 20.39
N ASP A 212 -6.37 7.47 21.71
CA ASP A 212 -6.45 8.57 22.66
C ASP A 212 -5.04 9.08 23.03
N ALA A 213 -4.90 10.39 23.16
CA ALA A 213 -3.65 11.01 23.58
C ALA A 213 -3.40 10.78 25.06
N HIS A 214 -2.17 10.40 25.40
CA HIS A 214 -1.68 10.40 26.78
C HIS A 214 -0.69 11.56 26.94
N SER A 215 -1.24 12.73 27.22
CA SER A 215 -0.52 14.01 27.23
C SER A 215 0.72 13.99 28.13
N GLY A 216 1.82 14.52 27.64
CA GLY A 216 3.09 14.66 28.37
C GLY A 216 3.86 13.35 28.57
N TRP A 217 3.33 12.20 28.18
CA TRP A 217 4.03 10.94 28.31
C TRP A 217 5.25 10.90 27.38
N CYS A 218 6.39 10.53 27.91
CA CYS A 218 7.69 10.58 27.24
C CYS A 218 8.12 11.99 26.80
N GLY A 219 7.47 13.05 27.27
CA GLY A 219 7.67 14.42 26.78
C GLY A 219 7.14 14.64 25.37
N TYR A 220 6.20 13.80 24.92
CA TYR A 220 5.56 13.88 23.60
C TYR A 220 4.24 14.66 23.67
N GLU A 221 4.11 15.67 22.81
CA GLU A 221 2.91 16.52 22.68
C GLU A 221 2.33 16.48 21.24
N GLY A 222 2.77 15.50 20.45
CA GLY A 222 2.31 15.34 19.07
C GLY A 222 1.00 14.57 18.92
N PRO A 223 0.54 14.35 17.68
CA PRO A 223 -0.68 13.62 17.37
C PRO A 223 -0.59 12.14 17.75
N THR A 224 -1.74 11.51 18.04
CA THR A 224 -1.83 10.06 18.22
C THR A 224 -1.54 9.32 16.92
N LEU A 225 -1.26 8.02 17.01
CA LEU A 225 -1.04 7.20 15.82
C LEU A 225 -2.25 7.24 14.88
N LEU A 226 -3.48 7.16 15.43
CA LEU A 226 -4.70 7.24 14.61
C LEU A 226 -4.83 8.59 13.92
N GLN A 227 -4.58 9.70 14.61
CA GLN A 227 -4.61 11.05 14.00
C GLN A 227 -3.57 11.19 12.88
N VAL A 228 -2.36 10.63 13.06
CA VAL A 228 -1.37 10.57 11.99
C VAL A 228 -1.93 9.80 10.79
N LEU A 229 -2.48 8.59 11.00
CA LEU A 229 -3.04 7.77 9.92
C LEU A 229 -4.22 8.45 9.20
N GLU A 230 -5.06 9.18 9.92
CA GLU A 230 -6.16 9.96 9.35
C GLU A 230 -5.65 11.08 8.42
N ALA A 231 -4.54 11.70 8.78
CA ALA A 231 -3.94 12.81 8.02
C ALA A 231 -3.06 12.36 6.84
N LEU A 232 -2.64 11.07 6.78
CA LEU A 232 -1.79 10.59 5.69
C LEU A 232 -2.50 10.69 4.33
N PRO A 233 -1.80 11.12 3.27
CA PRO A 233 -2.36 11.08 1.93
C PRO A 233 -2.49 9.63 1.45
N ASN A 234 -3.51 9.36 0.64
CA ASN A 234 -3.53 8.13 -0.16
C ASN A 234 -2.48 8.22 -1.26
N THR A 235 -2.06 7.07 -1.77
CA THR A 235 -1.25 7.03 -2.99
C THR A 235 -2.03 7.72 -4.11
N PRO A 236 -1.50 8.80 -4.71
CA PRO A 236 -2.19 9.47 -5.79
C PRO A 236 -2.48 8.48 -6.91
N ALA A 237 -3.70 8.47 -7.41
CA ALA A 237 -4.02 7.73 -8.60
C ALA A 237 -3.42 8.45 -9.81
N ASP A 238 -2.83 7.71 -10.74
CA ASP A 238 -2.21 8.24 -11.97
C ASP A 238 -3.27 8.70 -12.99
N THR A 239 -4.14 9.62 -12.60
CA THR A 239 -5.26 10.12 -13.43
C THR A 239 -4.81 11.01 -14.58
N ALA A 240 -3.64 11.64 -14.47
CA ALA A 240 -3.06 12.50 -15.50
C ALA A 240 -2.38 11.72 -16.65
N LEU A 241 -2.11 10.43 -16.44
CA LEU A 241 -1.53 9.56 -17.46
C LEU A 241 -2.59 9.08 -18.45
N PRO A 242 -2.20 8.63 -19.65
CA PRO A 242 -3.11 7.95 -20.56
C PRO A 242 -3.74 6.70 -19.94
N LEU A 243 -4.92 6.30 -20.41
CA LEU A 243 -5.60 5.10 -19.93
C LEU A 243 -4.69 3.87 -20.02
N ALA A 244 -4.61 3.13 -18.91
CA ALA A 244 -4.03 1.80 -18.83
C ALA A 244 -4.92 0.92 -17.93
N PHE A 245 -5.43 -0.18 -18.52
CA PHE A 245 -6.37 -1.08 -17.86
C PHE A 245 -5.96 -2.54 -18.07
N PRO A 246 -5.35 -3.20 -17.08
CA PRO A 246 -5.05 -4.62 -17.13
C PRO A 246 -6.31 -5.46 -16.94
N VAL A 247 -6.60 -6.34 -17.87
CA VAL A 247 -7.77 -7.23 -17.81
C VAL A 247 -7.53 -8.34 -16.80
N GLN A 248 -8.34 -8.38 -15.75
CA GLN A 248 -8.28 -9.37 -14.67
C GLN A 248 -9.24 -10.53 -14.90
N TRP A 249 -10.41 -10.23 -15.43
CA TRP A 249 -11.49 -11.17 -15.65
C TRP A 249 -12.29 -10.81 -16.90
N VAL A 250 -12.74 -11.84 -17.64
CA VAL A 250 -13.63 -11.67 -18.80
C VAL A 250 -14.95 -12.36 -18.49
N GLU A 251 -16.01 -11.58 -18.39
CA GLU A 251 -17.36 -12.06 -18.19
C GLU A 251 -18.08 -12.17 -19.54
N LYS A 252 -18.73 -13.31 -19.77
CA LYS A 252 -19.64 -13.48 -20.90
C LYS A 252 -21.05 -13.16 -20.43
N SER A 253 -21.70 -12.18 -21.05
CA SER A 253 -23.10 -11.91 -20.78
C SER A 253 -23.95 -13.12 -21.12
N SER A 254 -24.70 -13.66 -20.15
CA SER A 254 -25.69 -14.69 -20.43
C SER A 254 -26.90 -14.03 -21.08
N SER A 255 -27.42 -14.62 -22.16
CA SER A 255 -28.46 -14.11 -23.06
C SER A 255 -29.86 -13.96 -22.45
N SER A 256 -30.01 -13.76 -21.14
CA SER A 256 -31.32 -13.74 -20.46
C SER A 256 -31.81 -12.34 -20.02
N SER A 257 -31.07 -11.27 -20.27
CA SER A 257 -31.53 -9.92 -19.95
C SER A 257 -31.83 -9.12 -21.23
N SER A 258 -32.96 -8.43 -21.22
CA SER A 258 -33.48 -7.56 -22.30
C SER A 258 -32.67 -6.28 -22.53
N ASP A 259 -31.42 -6.25 -22.09
CA ASP A 259 -30.55 -5.08 -22.16
C ASP A 259 -29.74 -5.07 -23.47
N THR A 260 -29.51 -3.91 -24.05
CA THR A 260 -28.84 -3.66 -25.33
C THR A 260 -27.38 -4.14 -25.43
N SER A 261 -26.83 -4.68 -24.34
CA SER A 261 -25.51 -5.32 -24.27
C SER A 261 -25.54 -6.82 -24.62
N GLN A 262 -26.64 -7.33 -25.20
CA GLN A 262 -26.81 -8.76 -25.52
C GLN A 262 -25.62 -9.32 -26.30
N GLY A 263 -24.94 -10.29 -25.65
CA GLY A 263 -23.84 -11.05 -26.26
C GLY A 263 -22.45 -10.43 -26.14
N ARG A 264 -22.30 -9.20 -25.64
CA ARG A 264 -21.00 -8.55 -25.51
C ARG A 264 -20.28 -8.98 -24.24
N ARG A 265 -18.96 -9.15 -24.34
CA ARG A 265 -18.10 -9.46 -23.19
C ARG A 265 -17.86 -8.22 -22.34
N VAL A 266 -17.84 -8.39 -21.01
CA VAL A 266 -17.43 -7.37 -20.05
C VAL A 266 -16.02 -7.70 -19.57
N PHE A 267 -15.09 -6.77 -19.74
CA PHE A 267 -13.71 -6.87 -19.32
C PHE A 267 -13.56 -6.19 -17.96
N TRP A 268 -13.38 -6.97 -16.91
CA TRP A 268 -13.22 -6.48 -15.55
C TRP A 268 -11.76 -6.31 -15.18
N GLY A 269 -11.46 -5.22 -14.47
CA GLY A 269 -10.12 -4.91 -13.97
C GLY A 269 -10.14 -3.68 -13.06
N ARG A 270 -8.96 -3.27 -12.63
CA ARG A 270 -8.74 -1.98 -11.96
C ARG A 270 -8.08 -1.03 -12.94
N VAL A 271 -8.59 0.17 -13.09
CA VAL A 271 -7.96 1.23 -13.89
C VAL A 271 -6.60 1.54 -13.28
N ALA A 272 -5.51 1.20 -13.97
CA ALA A 272 -4.15 1.39 -13.46
C ALA A 272 -3.68 2.84 -13.64
N ALA A 273 -4.08 3.49 -14.73
CA ALA A 273 -3.77 4.88 -15.01
C ALA A 273 -4.86 5.52 -15.88
N GLY A 274 -4.95 6.83 -15.85
CA GLY A 274 -5.91 7.61 -16.63
C GLY A 274 -7.35 7.46 -16.14
N ASN A 275 -8.28 7.80 -17.01
CA ASN A 275 -9.71 7.66 -16.78
C ASN A 275 -10.31 6.89 -17.96
N VAL A 276 -11.40 6.16 -17.69
CA VAL A 276 -12.15 5.47 -18.74
C VAL A 276 -13.59 5.93 -18.76
N ALA A 277 -14.06 6.32 -19.93
CA ALA A 277 -15.42 6.78 -20.20
C ALA A 277 -15.96 6.15 -21.49
N PRO A 278 -17.29 6.07 -21.67
CA PRO A 278 -17.87 5.74 -22.96
C PRO A 278 -17.37 6.69 -24.07
N GLY A 279 -17.07 6.14 -25.24
CA GLY A 279 -16.48 6.88 -26.36
C GLY A 279 -14.95 6.97 -26.36
N THR A 280 -14.26 6.53 -25.30
CA THR A 280 -12.80 6.52 -25.26
C THR A 280 -12.22 5.56 -26.32
N PRO A 281 -11.36 6.05 -27.25
CA PRO A 281 -10.68 5.20 -28.19
C PRO A 281 -9.56 4.42 -27.49
N VAL A 282 -9.50 3.12 -27.74
CA VAL A 282 -8.55 2.22 -27.05
C VAL A 282 -7.85 1.28 -28.01
N GLN A 283 -6.70 0.80 -27.59
CA GLN A 283 -5.92 -0.25 -28.24
C GLN A 283 -5.75 -1.45 -27.31
N ILE A 284 -5.89 -2.63 -27.84
CA ILE A 284 -5.66 -3.87 -27.09
C ILE A 284 -4.19 -4.27 -27.22
N PHE A 285 -3.51 -4.43 -26.12
CA PHE A 285 -2.13 -4.95 -26.12
C PHE A 285 -2.13 -6.40 -25.61
N PRO A 286 -1.47 -7.36 -26.26
CA PRO A 286 -0.46 -7.15 -27.30
C PRO A 286 -0.98 -7.20 -28.75
N SER A 287 -2.27 -7.45 -29.01
CA SER A 287 -2.79 -7.69 -30.37
C SER A 287 -2.71 -6.46 -31.29
N GLY A 288 -2.70 -5.25 -30.72
CA GLY A 288 -2.70 -4.00 -31.48
C GLY A 288 -4.08 -3.61 -32.04
N GLN A 289 -5.13 -4.39 -31.80
CA GLN A 289 -6.47 -4.10 -32.29
C GLN A 289 -7.02 -2.82 -31.69
N LEU A 290 -7.65 -1.99 -32.49
CA LEU A 290 -8.30 -0.76 -32.08
C LEU A 290 -9.80 -1.01 -31.80
N ALA A 291 -10.35 -0.38 -30.81
CA ALA A 291 -11.78 -0.40 -30.46
C ALA A 291 -12.16 0.90 -29.78
N THR A 292 -13.46 1.08 -29.53
CA THR A 292 -13.99 2.19 -28.73
C THR A 292 -14.72 1.62 -27.52
N VAL A 293 -14.59 2.28 -26.39
CA VAL A 293 -15.36 1.93 -25.19
C VAL A 293 -16.82 2.26 -25.43
N ALA A 294 -17.68 1.24 -25.48
CA ALA A 294 -19.13 1.43 -25.63
C ALA A 294 -19.79 1.77 -24.29
N GLN A 295 -19.36 1.11 -23.22
CA GLN A 295 -19.92 1.31 -21.90
C GLN A 295 -18.87 1.03 -20.84
N VAL A 296 -18.96 1.75 -19.71
CA VAL A 296 -18.17 1.51 -18.51
C VAL A 296 -19.11 1.24 -17.35
N LEU A 297 -18.79 0.24 -16.55
CA LEU A 297 -19.54 -0.14 -15.34
C LEU A 297 -18.65 0.05 -14.12
N ASP A 298 -19.19 0.66 -13.06
CA ASP A 298 -18.49 0.72 -11.76
C ASP A 298 -18.54 -0.66 -11.05
N HIS A 299 -17.96 -0.73 -9.86
CA HIS A 299 -17.97 -1.94 -9.02
C HIS A 299 -19.39 -2.43 -8.65
N ALA A 300 -20.38 -1.55 -8.68
CA ALA A 300 -21.79 -1.87 -8.44
C ALA A 300 -22.57 -2.09 -9.76
N ARG A 301 -21.85 -2.25 -10.88
CA ARG A 301 -22.41 -2.42 -12.24
C ARG A 301 -23.25 -1.26 -12.74
N ARG A 302 -23.07 -0.05 -12.21
CA ARG A 302 -23.75 1.14 -12.69
C ARG A 302 -22.92 1.79 -13.81
N PRO A 303 -23.57 2.26 -14.89
CA PRO A 303 -22.90 2.98 -15.97
C PRO A 303 -22.31 4.30 -15.45
N GLY A 304 -21.10 4.64 -15.92
CA GLY A 304 -20.45 5.91 -15.58
C GLY A 304 -18.99 5.94 -15.98
N ASP A 305 -18.34 7.06 -15.70
CA ASP A 305 -16.90 7.22 -15.86
C ASP A 305 -16.18 6.66 -14.63
N VAL A 306 -15.03 6.04 -14.85
CA VAL A 306 -14.27 5.43 -13.77
C VAL A 306 -12.82 5.91 -13.80
N PRO A 307 -12.35 6.58 -12.73
CA PRO A 307 -10.98 7.06 -12.65
C PRO A 307 -9.97 5.96 -12.28
N ALA A 308 -8.68 6.28 -12.47
CA ALA A 308 -7.58 5.44 -12.00
C ALA A 308 -7.74 5.05 -10.52
N GLY A 309 -7.27 3.87 -10.18
CA GLY A 309 -7.34 3.32 -8.84
C GLY A 309 -8.67 2.62 -8.49
N THR A 310 -9.67 2.69 -9.37
CA THR A 310 -11.02 2.13 -9.15
C THR A 310 -11.23 0.90 -10.03
N SER A 311 -12.05 -0.05 -9.55
CA SER A 311 -12.45 -1.22 -10.33
C SER A 311 -13.53 -0.86 -11.33
N ALA A 312 -13.39 -1.33 -12.57
CA ALA A 312 -14.32 -1.08 -13.67
C ALA A 312 -14.58 -2.34 -14.50
N GLY A 313 -15.75 -2.36 -15.14
CA GLY A 313 -16.07 -3.26 -16.23
C GLY A 313 -16.14 -2.47 -17.53
N ILE A 314 -15.38 -2.85 -18.55
CA ILE A 314 -15.37 -2.20 -19.87
C ILE A 314 -16.09 -3.10 -20.88
N ILE A 315 -16.99 -2.50 -21.64
CA ILE A 315 -17.64 -3.12 -22.80
C ILE A 315 -17.17 -2.36 -24.03
N LEU A 316 -16.72 -3.08 -25.06
CA LEU A 316 -16.23 -2.49 -26.30
C LEU A 316 -17.34 -2.44 -27.35
N ASP A 317 -17.20 -1.53 -28.33
CA ASP A 317 -18.16 -1.29 -29.43
C ASP A 317 -18.29 -2.48 -30.38
N ARG A 318 -17.28 -3.35 -30.41
CA ARG A 318 -17.21 -4.54 -31.25
C ARG A 318 -16.57 -5.72 -30.52
N GLU A 319 -16.71 -6.89 -31.08
CA GLU A 319 -15.99 -8.06 -30.60
C GLU A 319 -14.50 -7.97 -31.01
N VAL A 320 -13.64 -8.01 -29.99
CA VAL A 320 -12.18 -8.09 -30.10
C VAL A 320 -11.68 -9.23 -29.25
N ASP A 321 -10.61 -9.86 -29.68
CA ASP A 321 -10.00 -10.94 -28.88
C ASP A 321 -9.20 -10.34 -27.74
N VAL A 322 -9.80 -10.38 -26.55
CA VAL A 322 -9.21 -9.89 -25.29
C VAL A 322 -9.33 -10.99 -24.25
N SER A 323 -8.22 -11.30 -23.61
CA SER A 323 -8.11 -12.33 -22.58
C SER A 323 -7.60 -11.74 -21.27
N ARG A 324 -7.76 -12.51 -20.18
CA ARG A 324 -7.11 -12.16 -18.92
C ARG A 324 -5.60 -12.01 -19.11
N GLY A 325 -5.05 -10.89 -18.63
CA GLY A 325 -3.63 -10.54 -18.72
C GLY A 325 -3.29 -9.67 -19.92
N ASP A 326 -4.25 -9.44 -20.83
CA ASP A 326 -4.11 -8.40 -21.86
C ASP A 326 -4.37 -7.02 -21.23
N TRP A 327 -4.01 -5.98 -21.95
CA TRP A 327 -4.21 -4.61 -21.53
C TRP A 327 -5.11 -3.87 -22.52
N ILE A 328 -6.04 -3.09 -22.01
CA ILE A 328 -6.80 -2.08 -22.76
C ILE A 328 -6.11 -0.75 -22.42
N VAL A 329 -5.49 -0.12 -23.43
CA VAL A 329 -4.74 1.13 -23.26
C VAL A 329 -5.32 2.22 -24.14
N ALA A 330 -5.01 3.48 -23.85
CA ALA A 330 -5.39 4.59 -24.73
C ALA A 330 -4.89 4.34 -26.16
N ALA A 331 -5.73 4.60 -27.14
CA ALA A 331 -5.34 4.47 -28.53
C ALA A 331 -4.19 5.44 -28.89
N PRO A 332 -3.36 5.12 -29.90
CA PRO A 332 -2.38 6.05 -30.40
C PRO A 332 -3.05 7.35 -30.87
N THR A 333 -2.39 8.48 -30.62
CA THR A 333 -2.79 9.77 -31.16
C THR A 333 -2.05 10.02 -32.46
N GLU A 334 -2.73 10.61 -33.45
CA GLU A 334 -2.05 11.08 -34.67
C GLU A 334 -1.07 12.19 -34.26
N ALA A 335 0.18 12.09 -34.70
CA ALA A 335 1.13 13.18 -34.55
C ALA A 335 0.62 14.37 -35.39
N ALA A 336 0.70 15.59 -34.85
CA ALA A 336 0.41 16.77 -35.62
C ALA A 336 1.32 16.78 -36.87
N PRO A 337 0.79 17.07 -38.09
CA PRO A 337 1.62 17.13 -39.29
C PRO A 337 2.73 18.17 -39.06
N ALA A 338 3.98 17.75 -39.22
CA ALA A 338 5.07 18.70 -39.37
C ALA A 338 4.85 19.45 -40.67
N GLU A 339 4.99 20.77 -40.65
CA GLU A 339 4.64 21.66 -41.79
C GLU A 339 5.40 21.34 -43.11
N ASP A 340 6.38 20.44 -43.11
CA ASP A 340 7.29 20.15 -44.24
C ASP A 340 7.44 18.67 -44.61
N ASP A 341 6.60 17.75 -44.12
CA ASP A 341 6.80 16.32 -44.41
C ASP A 341 5.59 15.72 -45.12
N PHE A 342 5.82 15.21 -46.37
CA PHE A 342 4.83 14.51 -47.18
C PHE A 342 4.53 13.08 -46.71
N ASP A 343 5.21 12.61 -45.65
CA ASP A 343 4.94 11.33 -45.03
C ASP A 343 3.77 11.40 -44.05
N THR A 344 2.89 10.42 -44.13
CA THR A 344 1.76 10.27 -43.18
C THR A 344 2.30 10.29 -41.76
N PRO A 345 1.85 11.21 -40.87
CA PRO A 345 2.38 11.32 -39.52
C PRO A 345 2.24 9.97 -38.81
N ALA A 346 3.35 9.43 -38.34
CA ALA A 346 3.36 8.17 -37.64
C ALA A 346 2.57 8.31 -36.33
N ALA A 347 1.57 7.44 -36.13
CA ALA A 347 0.78 7.42 -34.92
C ALA A 347 1.69 7.21 -33.68
N VAL A 348 1.64 8.13 -32.71
CA VAL A 348 2.42 8.04 -31.48
C VAL A 348 1.63 7.21 -30.46
N PRO A 349 2.14 6.04 -30.05
CA PRO A 349 1.47 5.23 -29.05
C PRO A 349 1.48 5.93 -27.69
N ALA A 350 0.34 6.00 -27.03
CA ALA A 350 0.20 6.54 -25.68
C ALA A 350 1.09 5.78 -24.66
N TRP A 351 1.22 4.46 -24.86
CA TRP A 351 2.09 3.58 -24.09
C TRP A 351 3.08 2.87 -25.03
N PRO A 352 4.37 3.29 -25.06
CA PRO A 352 5.35 2.67 -25.93
C PRO A 352 5.68 1.25 -25.46
N ALA A 353 5.54 0.26 -26.34
CA ALA A 353 5.98 -1.10 -26.09
C ALA A 353 7.52 -1.14 -26.03
N ARG A 354 8.08 -1.77 -25.01
CA ARG A 354 9.53 -1.93 -24.82
C ARG A 354 9.88 -3.41 -24.62
N ARG A 355 10.99 -3.83 -25.20
CA ARG A 355 11.54 -5.18 -25.01
C ARG A 355 12.63 -5.22 -23.94
N GLU A 356 13.19 -4.08 -23.58
CA GLU A 356 14.19 -3.93 -22.53
C GLU A 356 13.70 -2.91 -21.52
N LEU A 357 13.77 -3.29 -20.23
CA LEU A 357 13.38 -2.45 -19.11
C LEU A 357 14.53 -2.37 -18.09
N ARG A 358 14.69 -1.23 -17.47
CA ARG A 358 15.51 -1.05 -16.27
C ARG A 358 14.57 -0.94 -15.09
N THR A 359 14.69 -1.86 -14.14
CA THR A 359 13.79 -1.94 -12.99
C THR A 359 14.58 -2.11 -11.71
N THR A 360 14.04 -1.61 -10.61
CA THR A 360 14.49 -1.97 -9.27
C THR A 360 13.74 -3.22 -8.84
N VAL A 361 14.48 -4.23 -8.33
CA VAL A 361 13.91 -5.51 -7.92
C VAL A 361 14.30 -5.81 -6.49
N ALA A 362 13.33 -6.10 -5.62
CA ALA A 362 13.57 -6.73 -4.34
C ALA A 362 13.69 -8.25 -4.56
N TRP A 363 14.93 -8.77 -4.54
CA TRP A 363 15.16 -10.18 -4.77
C TRP A 363 15.01 -10.97 -3.46
N MET A 364 14.09 -11.95 -3.46
CA MET A 364 13.68 -12.68 -2.25
C MET A 364 13.96 -14.18 -2.33
N ASP A 365 14.77 -14.62 -3.30
CA ASP A 365 15.20 -16.00 -3.41
C ASP A 365 16.55 -16.19 -2.67
N ASP A 366 16.79 -17.40 -2.16
CA ASP A 366 18.07 -17.77 -1.54
C ASP A 366 19.20 -17.85 -2.59
N GLU A 367 18.84 -18.21 -3.85
CA GLU A 367 19.78 -18.15 -4.95
C GLU A 367 19.91 -16.71 -5.49
N PRO A 368 21.11 -16.18 -5.71
CA PRO A 368 21.28 -14.83 -6.23
C PRO A 368 20.70 -14.67 -7.64
N LEU A 369 20.24 -13.46 -7.95
CA LEU A 369 19.80 -13.09 -9.30
C LEU A 369 20.99 -13.13 -10.27
N VAL A 370 20.89 -13.92 -11.33
CA VAL A 370 22.00 -14.16 -12.27
C VAL A 370 21.72 -13.52 -13.62
N ALA A 371 22.69 -12.73 -14.10
CA ALA A 371 22.67 -12.19 -15.47
C ALA A 371 22.76 -13.34 -16.52
N GLY A 372 22.01 -13.21 -17.60
CA GLY A 372 21.92 -14.23 -18.66
C GLY A 372 20.86 -15.29 -18.43
N ARG A 373 20.39 -15.50 -17.20
CA ARG A 373 19.33 -16.47 -16.85
C ARG A 373 17.95 -15.96 -17.23
N VAL A 374 17.06 -16.87 -17.61
CA VAL A 374 15.64 -16.58 -17.88
C VAL A 374 14.82 -16.92 -16.66
N TYR A 375 13.97 -15.98 -16.28
CA TYR A 375 13.03 -16.10 -15.16
C TYR A 375 11.59 -15.91 -15.66
N TRP A 376 10.63 -16.37 -14.89
CA TRP A 376 9.23 -16.04 -15.09
C TRP A 376 8.93 -14.72 -14.38
N ALA A 377 8.37 -13.77 -15.09
CA ALA A 377 7.89 -12.50 -14.57
C ALA A 377 6.37 -12.41 -14.72
N LEU A 378 5.68 -12.05 -13.66
CA LEU A 378 4.27 -11.72 -13.68
C LEU A 378 4.12 -10.21 -13.94
N HIS A 379 3.60 -9.85 -15.13
CA HIS A 379 3.31 -8.46 -15.47
C HIS A 379 1.79 -8.27 -15.60
N GLY A 380 1.23 -7.47 -14.70
CA GLY A 380 -0.22 -7.41 -14.53
C GLY A 380 -0.77 -8.78 -14.14
N HIS A 381 -1.50 -9.43 -15.06
CA HIS A 381 -2.08 -10.77 -14.85
C HIS A 381 -1.56 -11.83 -15.82
N ARG A 382 -0.43 -11.57 -16.46
CA ARG A 382 0.19 -12.46 -17.47
C ARG A 382 1.62 -12.83 -17.10
N TRP A 383 1.90 -14.13 -17.12
CA TRP A 383 3.26 -14.64 -16.97
C TRP A 383 4.03 -14.52 -18.28
N VAL A 384 5.20 -13.93 -18.23
CA VAL A 384 6.11 -13.79 -19.38
C VAL A 384 7.51 -14.26 -19.00
N LYS A 385 8.25 -14.77 -19.99
CA LYS A 385 9.67 -15.09 -19.80
C LYS A 385 10.48 -13.81 -19.95
N ALA A 386 11.26 -13.50 -18.91
CA ALA A 386 12.15 -12.35 -18.86
C ALA A 386 13.61 -12.82 -18.68
N LYS A 387 14.51 -12.35 -19.53
CA LYS A 387 15.93 -12.62 -19.38
C LYS A 387 16.61 -11.46 -18.67
N VAL A 388 17.29 -11.73 -17.58
CA VAL A 388 18.12 -10.72 -16.91
C VAL A 388 19.33 -10.42 -17.79
N LYS A 389 19.45 -9.20 -18.29
CA LYS A 389 20.56 -8.77 -19.16
C LYS A 389 21.81 -8.43 -18.33
N ALA A 390 21.60 -7.65 -17.28
CA ALA A 390 22.64 -7.25 -16.37
C ALA A 390 22.03 -6.95 -14.98
N VAL A 391 22.82 -7.14 -13.94
CA VAL A 391 22.56 -6.64 -12.59
C VAL A 391 23.49 -5.45 -12.39
N VAL A 392 22.95 -4.28 -12.08
CA VAL A 392 23.71 -3.01 -12.06
C VAL A 392 24.24 -2.73 -10.65
N HIS A 393 23.58 -3.25 -9.62
CA HIS A 393 23.97 -3.12 -8.19
C HIS A 393 23.73 -4.44 -7.47
#